data_fd59926aec4bfab70df183ac5f676f10
#
_entry.id   fd59926aec4bfab70df183ac5f676f10
#
_cell.length_a   1.000
_cell.length_b   1.000
_cell.length_c   1.000
_cell.angle_alpha   90.00
_cell.angle_beta   90.00
_cell.angle_gamma   90.00
#
_symmetry.space_group_name_H-M   'P 1'
#
loop_
_entity.id
_entity.type
_entity.pdbx_description
1 polymer ?
#
loop_
_entity_poly.entity_id
_entity_poly.type
_entity_poly.pdbx_seq_one_letter_code
_entity_poly.pdbx_strand_id
1 'polypeptide(L)'
;TSGGGNLDGNGSFVHGSSPTITATPHIGYQFIKWEPATGLTDSDSSTTTITSLDQDRSYIADFDPLEYTSAQIEGQTTHGGNVHLQPGPKIHFSPYSLSAEPWSGYSFVNWTSSTNSLGALSSPLDANATLTVDGPASFTAHFVENQYSLTASTPNNGWGIVTRSDTGPYLHSQTITVSATAHTGYKFSNWTGDLGALTDSLASSTDANMSRLAKDISLQAHFAPKTYVVETNSTTGGSITIPPPETVQHKVTYPIKATPEPGYTFNGWETNSSSQVIILD
;
A
#
# COMPACT_ATOMS: atom_id res chain seq x y z
N THR A 1 9.82 43.89 -28.80
CA THR A 1 9.51 43.22 -27.53
C THR A 1 9.53 41.74 -27.76
N SER A 2 10.18 40.98 -26.89
CA SER A 2 10.13 39.52 -26.86
C SER A 2 8.79 38.93 -26.37
N GLY A 3 7.73 39.77 -26.30
CA GLY A 3 6.40 39.36 -25.82
C GLY A 3 6.22 39.32 -24.29
N GLY A 4 7.25 39.60 -23.51
CA GLY A 4 7.23 39.47 -22.03
C GLY A 4 6.75 40.70 -21.27
N GLY A 5 6.35 41.80 -21.95
CA GLY A 5 5.91 43.02 -21.28
C GLY A 5 5.40 44.12 -22.26
N ASN A 6 4.91 45.19 -21.68
CA ASN A 6 4.48 46.38 -22.39
C ASN A 6 5.56 47.47 -22.31
N LEU A 7 5.61 48.32 -23.35
CA LEU A 7 6.52 49.45 -23.41
C LEU A 7 5.74 50.76 -23.50
N ASP A 8 6.22 51.77 -22.77
CA ASP A 8 5.73 53.13 -22.83
C ASP A 8 6.89 54.09 -23.11
N GLY A 9 6.59 55.27 -23.64
CA GLY A 9 7.59 56.30 -23.98
C GLY A 9 7.96 56.37 -25.46
N ASN A 10 7.19 55.66 -26.35
CA ASN A 10 7.35 55.83 -27.79
C ASN A 10 6.75 57.18 -28.26
N GLY A 11 7.45 57.87 -29.17
CA GLY A 11 6.92 59.10 -29.72
C GLY A 11 7.96 59.91 -30.49
N SER A 12 7.53 61.09 -30.97
CA SER A 12 8.43 62.10 -31.57
C SER A 12 8.78 63.15 -30.51
N PHE A 13 10.04 63.40 -30.36
CA PHE A 13 10.60 64.29 -29.31
C PHE A 13 11.41 65.40 -29.92
N VAL A 14 11.54 66.51 -29.21
CA VAL A 14 12.35 67.67 -29.64
C VAL A 14 13.84 67.31 -29.53
N HIS A 15 14.63 67.79 -30.51
CA HIS A 15 16.09 67.62 -30.49
C HIS A 15 16.71 68.10 -29.14
N GLY A 16 17.58 67.30 -28.58
CA GLY A 16 18.20 67.54 -27.29
C GLY A 16 17.35 67.25 -26.06
N SER A 17 16.09 66.80 -26.24
CA SER A 17 15.26 66.37 -25.10
C SER A 17 15.76 65.04 -24.46
N SER A 18 15.29 64.77 -23.26
CA SER A 18 15.63 63.56 -22.50
C SER A 18 14.34 62.83 -22.09
N PRO A 19 13.66 62.13 -23.03
CA PRO A 19 12.44 61.43 -22.72
C PRO A 19 12.68 60.20 -21.85
N THR A 20 11.66 59.83 -21.07
CA THR A 20 11.65 58.59 -20.25
C THR A 20 10.97 57.47 -21.03
N ILE A 21 11.54 56.27 -20.98
CA ILE A 21 10.93 55.04 -21.49
C ILE A 21 10.73 54.07 -20.30
N THR A 22 9.64 53.30 -20.37
CA THR A 22 9.26 52.34 -19.32
C THR A 22 8.93 51.00 -19.92
N ALA A 23 9.46 49.95 -19.31
CA ALA A 23 9.12 48.56 -19.60
C ALA A 23 8.34 47.98 -18.42
N THR A 24 7.14 47.50 -18.64
CA THR A 24 6.29 46.89 -17.62
C THR A 24 6.16 45.40 -17.92
N PRO A 25 6.78 44.51 -17.12
CA PRO A 25 6.69 43.06 -17.32
C PRO A 25 5.23 42.59 -17.24
N HIS A 26 4.86 41.63 -18.08
CA HIS A 26 3.65 40.84 -17.90
C HIS A 26 3.77 39.90 -16.69
N ILE A 27 2.61 39.42 -16.22
CA ILE A 27 2.61 38.39 -15.15
C ILE A 27 3.46 37.19 -15.58
N GLY A 28 4.37 36.77 -14.69
CA GLY A 28 5.29 35.65 -14.94
C GLY A 28 6.56 36.02 -15.67
N TYR A 29 6.81 37.30 -15.90
CA TYR A 29 8.06 37.80 -16.47
C TYR A 29 8.72 38.81 -15.55
N GLN A 30 10.02 38.99 -15.73
CA GLN A 30 10.82 40.03 -15.12
C GLN A 30 11.54 40.82 -16.19
N PHE A 31 11.70 42.13 -15.99
CA PHE A 31 12.54 42.97 -16.85
C PHE A 31 14.02 42.64 -16.52
N ILE A 32 14.83 42.54 -17.58
CA ILE A 32 16.27 42.29 -17.45
C ILE A 32 17.06 43.53 -17.75
N LYS A 33 16.90 44.08 -18.94
CA LYS A 33 17.66 45.28 -19.40
C LYS A 33 17.05 45.91 -20.64
N TRP A 34 17.55 47.11 -20.95
CA TRP A 34 17.38 47.71 -22.23
C TRP A 34 18.60 47.51 -23.15
N GLU A 35 18.38 47.26 -24.42
CA GLU A 35 19.40 47.20 -25.45
C GLU A 35 19.13 48.12 -26.62
N PRO A 36 20.14 48.84 -27.17
CA PRO A 36 21.46 49.06 -26.61
C PRO A 36 21.45 49.88 -25.34
N ALA A 37 22.43 49.67 -24.44
CA ALA A 37 22.56 50.47 -23.21
C ALA A 37 23.02 51.94 -23.50
N THR A 38 23.60 52.16 -24.68
CA THR A 38 24.14 53.45 -25.07
C THR A 38 23.06 54.53 -25.17
N GLY A 39 23.29 55.63 -24.49
CA GLY A 39 22.35 56.78 -24.50
C GLY A 39 21.22 56.67 -23.48
N LEU A 40 21.28 55.71 -22.56
CA LEU A 40 20.40 55.60 -21.42
C LEU A 40 21.11 56.02 -20.12
N THR A 41 20.34 56.54 -19.17
CA THR A 41 20.87 56.81 -17.81
C THR A 41 21.15 55.55 -17.02
N ASP A 42 20.30 54.53 -17.22
CA ASP A 42 20.44 53.20 -16.59
C ASP A 42 19.73 52.18 -17.48
N SER A 43 20.47 51.27 -18.07
CA SER A 43 19.92 50.20 -18.94
C SER A 43 19.31 49.06 -18.15
N ASP A 44 19.62 48.91 -16.86
CA ASP A 44 19.15 47.82 -16.01
C ASP A 44 17.91 48.19 -15.19
N SER A 45 17.50 49.48 -15.30
CA SER A 45 16.21 49.96 -14.73
C SER A 45 15.07 49.84 -15.72
N SER A 46 13.95 49.23 -15.28
CA SER A 46 12.74 49.12 -16.10
C SER A 46 12.17 50.47 -16.53
N THR A 47 12.48 51.55 -15.81
CA THR A 47 12.19 52.93 -16.19
C THR A 47 13.50 53.67 -16.28
N THR A 48 13.82 54.21 -17.45
CA THR A 48 15.09 54.91 -17.70
C THR A 48 14.86 56.13 -18.59
N THR A 49 15.84 57.06 -18.59
CA THR A 49 15.79 58.29 -19.38
C THR A 49 16.81 58.20 -20.51
N ILE A 50 16.41 58.61 -21.71
CA ILE A 50 17.31 58.74 -22.85
C ILE A 50 18.10 60.07 -22.65
N THR A 51 19.43 59.97 -22.65
CA THR A 51 20.29 61.15 -22.49
C THR A 51 20.42 61.91 -23.80
N SER A 52 19.89 63.12 -23.86
CA SER A 52 20.04 64.03 -25.01
C SER A 52 19.78 63.40 -26.39
N LEU A 53 18.51 63.38 -26.84
CA LEU A 53 18.07 62.79 -28.11
C LEU A 53 18.53 63.70 -29.30
N ASP A 54 19.57 63.23 -30.02
CA ASP A 54 20.22 63.96 -31.13
C ASP A 54 19.94 63.31 -32.50
N GLN A 55 19.37 62.10 -32.52
CA GLN A 55 19.01 61.33 -33.71
C GLN A 55 17.92 60.30 -33.35
N ASP A 56 17.33 59.63 -34.34
CA ASP A 56 16.41 58.54 -34.14
C ASP A 56 17.11 57.39 -33.41
N ARG A 57 16.47 56.88 -32.35
CA ARG A 57 16.96 55.78 -31.56
C ARG A 57 15.88 54.69 -31.37
N SER A 58 16.31 53.46 -31.32
CA SER A 58 15.48 52.32 -31.03
C SER A 58 16.07 51.53 -29.86
N TYR A 59 15.22 51.18 -28.90
CA TYR A 59 15.60 50.39 -27.75
C TYR A 59 14.70 49.15 -27.66
N ILE A 60 15.27 48.04 -27.25
CA ILE A 60 14.59 46.76 -26.98
C ILE A 60 14.63 46.52 -25.49
N ALA A 61 13.48 46.22 -24.88
CA ALA A 61 13.42 45.74 -23.54
C ALA A 61 13.47 44.19 -23.56
N ASP A 62 14.42 43.61 -22.81
CA ASP A 62 14.52 42.19 -22.59
C ASP A 62 13.71 41.80 -21.36
N PHE A 63 12.93 40.72 -21.50
CA PHE A 63 12.14 40.13 -20.45
C PHE A 63 12.40 38.63 -20.41
N ASP A 64 12.68 38.10 -19.22
CA ASP A 64 12.80 36.66 -18.98
C ASP A 64 11.61 36.14 -18.17
N PRO A 65 11.18 34.90 -18.40
CA PRO A 65 10.22 34.25 -17.55
C PRO A 65 10.74 34.16 -16.10
N LEU A 66 9.83 34.29 -15.12
CA LEU A 66 10.18 34.04 -13.73
C LEU A 66 10.54 32.56 -13.53
N GLU A 67 11.57 32.35 -12.74
CA GLU A 67 11.98 31.00 -12.32
C GLU A 67 11.73 30.82 -10.82
N TYR A 68 11.22 29.64 -10.46
CA TYR A 68 11.03 29.23 -9.07
C TYR A 68 12.01 28.13 -8.71
N THR A 69 12.67 28.28 -7.56
CA THR A 69 13.60 27.27 -7.04
C THR A 69 12.85 26.01 -6.59
N SER A 70 13.57 24.91 -6.45
CA SER A 70 13.00 23.67 -5.89
C SER A 70 12.44 23.83 -4.48
N ALA A 71 12.91 24.80 -3.70
CA ALA A 71 12.35 25.12 -2.38
C ALA A 71 11.03 25.92 -2.45
N GLN A 72 10.72 26.52 -3.59
CA GLN A 72 9.48 27.27 -3.81
C GLN A 72 8.37 26.40 -4.40
N ILE A 73 8.73 25.31 -5.13
CA ILE A 73 7.81 24.33 -5.69
C ILE A 73 8.22 22.94 -5.18
N GLU A 74 7.45 22.40 -4.26
CA GLU A 74 7.76 21.15 -3.58
C GLU A 74 6.67 20.10 -3.76
N GLY A 75 7.10 18.83 -3.94
CA GLY A 75 6.25 17.67 -3.80
C GLY A 75 6.44 17.03 -2.42
N GLN A 76 5.37 16.84 -1.69
CA GLN A 76 5.35 16.27 -0.34
C GLN A 76 4.43 15.05 -0.26
N THR A 77 4.62 14.22 0.77
CA THR A 77 3.76 13.06 1.04
C THR A 77 3.38 13.01 2.52
N THR A 78 2.18 12.53 2.81
CA THR A 78 1.75 12.31 4.20
C THR A 78 2.37 11.06 4.80
N HIS A 79 2.16 9.93 4.18
CA HIS A 79 2.69 8.59 4.48
C HIS A 79 2.09 7.63 3.45
N GLY A 80 2.76 6.53 3.16
CA GLY A 80 2.22 5.47 2.30
C GLY A 80 2.66 5.54 0.84
N GLY A 81 3.55 6.44 0.48
CA GLY A 81 4.08 6.54 -0.88
C GLY A 81 5.21 7.56 -1.03
N ASN A 82 5.72 7.69 -2.24
CA ASN A 82 6.72 8.66 -2.64
C ASN A 82 6.12 9.67 -3.60
N VAL A 83 6.73 10.87 -3.65
CA VAL A 83 6.40 11.91 -4.62
C VAL A 83 7.61 12.19 -5.48
N HIS A 84 7.40 12.28 -6.78
CA HIS A 84 8.41 12.62 -7.76
C HIS A 84 8.00 13.88 -8.52
N LEU A 85 8.81 14.91 -8.38
CA LEU A 85 8.73 16.15 -9.16
C LEU A 85 10.05 16.31 -9.91
N GLN A 86 9.98 16.66 -11.18
CA GLN A 86 11.17 16.92 -11.99
C GLN A 86 12.12 17.87 -11.26
N PRO A 87 13.43 17.53 -11.08
CA PRO A 87 14.38 18.37 -10.38
C PRO A 87 14.71 19.68 -11.14
N GLY A 88 15.29 20.64 -10.43
CA GLY A 88 15.72 21.93 -10.99
C GLY A 88 14.68 23.04 -10.89
N PRO A 89 15.06 24.27 -11.30
CA PRO A 89 14.16 25.40 -11.31
C PRO A 89 12.93 25.18 -12.19
N LYS A 90 11.83 25.85 -11.87
CA LYS A 90 10.55 25.78 -12.59
C LYS A 90 10.25 27.14 -13.23
N ILE A 91 10.05 27.13 -14.53
CA ILE A 91 9.72 28.34 -15.31
C ILE A 91 8.22 28.59 -15.19
N HIS A 92 7.84 29.83 -14.98
CA HIS A 92 6.44 30.27 -14.91
C HIS A 92 5.65 29.81 -16.14
N PHE A 93 4.43 29.31 -15.94
CA PHE A 93 3.54 28.74 -16.96
C PHE A 93 4.08 27.55 -17.77
N SER A 94 5.20 26.98 -17.35
CA SER A 94 5.72 25.75 -17.99
C SER A 94 5.17 24.51 -17.33
N PRO A 95 4.90 23.43 -18.10
CA PRO A 95 4.39 22.16 -17.55
C PRO A 95 5.53 21.29 -17.01
N TYR A 96 5.28 20.62 -15.87
CA TYR A 96 6.18 19.65 -15.24
C TYR A 96 5.43 18.42 -14.82
N SER A 97 6.07 17.26 -14.91
CA SER A 97 5.50 16.02 -14.40
C SER A 97 5.58 15.99 -12.87
N LEU A 98 4.45 15.70 -12.24
CA LEU A 98 4.31 15.44 -10.82
C LEU A 98 3.67 14.06 -10.65
N SER A 99 4.32 13.14 -9.95
CA SER A 99 3.78 11.80 -9.74
C SER A 99 3.85 11.35 -8.29
N ALA A 100 2.84 10.60 -7.87
CA ALA A 100 2.73 9.93 -6.60
C ALA A 100 2.81 8.41 -6.81
N GLU A 101 3.75 7.75 -6.14
CA GLU A 101 3.97 6.31 -6.22
C GLU A 101 3.59 5.67 -4.87
N PRO A 102 2.44 4.97 -4.79
CA PRO A 102 2.04 4.29 -3.55
C PRO A 102 3.02 3.17 -3.18
N TRP A 103 3.31 3.01 -1.89
CA TRP A 103 4.00 1.83 -1.37
C TRP A 103 3.08 0.62 -1.44
N SER A 104 3.68 -0.59 -1.35
CA SER A 104 2.90 -1.82 -1.24
C SER A 104 1.89 -1.73 -0.10
N GLY A 105 0.63 -2.06 -0.39
CA GLY A 105 -0.46 -1.98 0.58
C GLY A 105 -1.10 -0.61 0.74
N TYR A 106 -0.74 0.37 -0.07
CA TYR A 106 -1.34 1.70 -0.08
C TYR A 106 -1.93 2.03 -1.44
N SER A 107 -2.86 2.97 -1.46
CA SER A 107 -3.44 3.55 -2.67
C SER A 107 -3.38 5.06 -2.60
N PHE A 108 -3.09 5.70 -3.74
CA PHE A 108 -3.17 7.15 -3.87
C PHE A 108 -4.63 7.59 -3.78
N VAL A 109 -4.87 8.70 -3.08
CA VAL A 109 -6.21 9.30 -2.92
C VAL A 109 -6.34 10.56 -3.75
N ASN A 110 -5.51 11.56 -3.44
CA ASN A 110 -5.55 12.86 -4.12
C ASN A 110 -4.30 13.69 -3.80
N TRP A 111 -4.16 14.77 -4.54
CA TRP A 111 -3.27 15.88 -4.25
C TRP A 111 -3.99 16.98 -3.50
N THR A 112 -3.29 17.64 -2.56
CA THR A 112 -3.65 18.94 -2.00
C THR A 112 -2.53 19.94 -2.21
N SER A 113 -2.84 21.25 -2.19
CA SER A 113 -1.85 22.32 -2.31
C SER A 113 -1.88 23.22 -1.08
N SER A 114 -0.72 23.75 -0.68
CA SER A 114 -0.57 24.73 0.40
C SER A 114 -1.16 26.11 0.07
N THR A 115 -1.42 26.35 -1.21
CA THR A 115 -2.04 27.56 -1.74
C THR A 115 -3.23 27.19 -2.60
N ASN A 116 -4.00 28.16 -3.11
CA ASN A 116 -5.11 27.90 -4.04
C ASN A 116 -4.66 27.41 -5.44
N SER A 117 -3.41 26.97 -5.57
CA SER A 117 -2.78 26.54 -6.82
C SER A 117 -3.15 25.14 -7.29
N LEU A 118 -4.20 24.50 -6.73
CA LEU A 118 -4.72 23.21 -7.26
C LEU A 118 -5.17 23.31 -8.73
N GLY A 119 -5.54 24.50 -9.18
CA GLY A 119 -5.85 24.75 -10.59
C GLY A 119 -4.65 24.64 -11.55
N ALA A 120 -3.43 24.62 -10.99
CA ALA A 120 -2.20 24.37 -11.75
C ALA A 120 -1.97 22.87 -12.06
N LEU A 121 -2.70 21.95 -11.42
CA LEU A 121 -2.65 20.51 -11.72
C LEU A 121 -3.67 20.15 -12.81
N SER A 122 -3.26 19.27 -13.71
CA SER A 122 -4.17 18.71 -14.74
C SER A 122 -5.34 17.95 -14.10
N SER A 123 -5.11 17.27 -12.98
CA SER A 123 -6.11 16.61 -12.14
C SER A 123 -5.56 16.37 -10.74
N PRO A 124 -6.25 16.81 -9.67
CA PRO A 124 -5.85 16.50 -8.30
C PRO A 124 -6.15 15.04 -7.88
N LEU A 125 -6.93 14.29 -8.67
CA LEU A 125 -7.29 12.90 -8.41
C LEU A 125 -6.43 11.88 -9.19
N ASP A 126 -5.54 12.37 -10.04
CA ASP A 126 -4.63 11.52 -10.81
C ASP A 126 -3.26 11.48 -10.13
N ALA A 127 -2.76 10.27 -9.84
CA ALA A 127 -1.43 10.10 -9.28
C ALA A 127 -0.32 10.64 -10.20
N ASN A 128 -0.55 10.63 -11.52
CA ASN A 128 0.35 11.17 -12.52
C ASN A 128 -0.25 12.46 -13.10
N ALA A 129 0.00 13.59 -12.46
CA ALA A 129 -0.49 14.88 -12.85
C ALA A 129 0.57 15.69 -13.61
N THR A 130 0.10 16.63 -14.45
CA THR A 130 0.93 17.70 -14.99
C THR A 130 0.71 18.95 -14.16
N LEU A 131 1.79 19.51 -13.64
CA LEU A 131 1.81 20.79 -12.92
C LEU A 131 2.16 21.91 -13.90
N THR A 132 1.31 22.92 -14.03
CA THR A 132 1.64 24.19 -14.69
C THR A 132 1.95 25.22 -13.61
N VAL A 133 3.19 25.68 -13.56
CA VAL A 133 3.67 26.54 -12.46
C VAL A 133 3.21 27.97 -12.64
N ASP A 134 2.41 28.49 -11.71
CA ASP A 134 1.91 29.87 -11.68
C ASP A 134 2.40 30.71 -10.49
N GLY A 135 3.14 30.07 -9.55
CA GLY A 135 3.67 30.69 -8.37
C GLY A 135 4.26 29.65 -7.39
N PRO A 136 4.85 30.09 -6.27
CA PRO A 136 5.33 29.20 -5.22
C PRO A 136 4.19 28.38 -4.61
N ALA A 137 4.36 27.05 -4.52
CA ALA A 137 3.39 26.15 -3.92
C ALA A 137 4.02 24.84 -3.50
N SER A 138 3.46 24.18 -2.48
CA SER A 138 3.74 22.78 -2.18
C SER A 138 2.52 21.92 -2.46
N PHE A 139 2.76 20.75 -3.04
CA PHE A 139 1.73 19.77 -3.38
C PHE A 139 1.93 18.52 -2.54
N THR A 140 0.90 18.14 -1.79
CA THR A 140 0.95 16.98 -0.91
C THR A 140 0.14 15.84 -1.49
N ALA A 141 0.78 14.69 -1.70
CA ALA A 141 0.13 13.44 -2.05
C ALA A 141 -0.47 12.79 -0.80
N HIS A 142 -1.73 12.41 -0.87
CA HIS A 142 -2.41 11.65 0.17
C HIS A 142 -2.58 10.21 -0.27
N PHE A 143 -2.28 9.29 0.66
CA PHE A 143 -2.43 7.86 0.47
C PHE A 143 -3.31 7.28 1.57
N VAL A 144 -3.98 6.18 1.26
CA VAL A 144 -4.77 5.40 2.21
C VAL A 144 -4.24 3.97 2.25
N GLU A 145 -4.20 3.39 3.43
CA GLU A 145 -3.85 2.00 3.64
C GLU A 145 -4.96 1.09 3.11
N ASN A 146 -4.60 0.11 2.28
CA ASN A 146 -5.54 -0.83 1.68
C ASN A 146 -6.13 -1.77 2.73
N GLN A 147 -7.36 -2.19 2.50
CA GLN A 147 -8.05 -3.17 3.33
C GLN A 147 -8.21 -4.48 2.57
N TYR A 148 -8.09 -5.58 3.32
CA TYR A 148 -8.21 -6.94 2.82
C TYR A 148 -9.14 -7.76 3.70
N SER A 149 -9.68 -8.84 3.14
CA SER A 149 -10.42 -9.86 3.88
C SER A 149 -9.50 -11.03 4.26
N LEU A 150 -9.83 -11.72 5.38
CA LEU A 150 -9.25 -13.00 5.74
C LEU A 150 -10.38 -13.98 6.00
N THR A 151 -10.42 -15.07 5.24
CA THR A 151 -11.29 -16.20 5.48
C THR A 151 -10.48 -17.35 6.07
N ALA A 152 -10.97 -17.91 7.18
CA ALA A 152 -10.39 -19.08 7.80
C ALA A 152 -11.48 -20.09 8.10
N SER A 153 -11.38 -21.31 7.60
CA SER A 153 -12.41 -22.34 7.65
C SER A 153 -11.81 -23.74 7.86
N THR A 154 -12.68 -24.73 8.00
CA THR A 154 -12.30 -26.15 7.94
C THR A 154 -13.28 -26.92 7.07
N PRO A 155 -12.84 -27.86 6.23
CA PRO A 155 -13.73 -28.71 5.45
C PRO A 155 -14.51 -29.71 6.33
N ASN A 156 -14.08 -29.96 7.57
CA ASN A 156 -14.65 -30.94 8.49
C ASN A 156 -15.03 -30.33 9.84
N ASN A 157 -16.18 -29.63 9.90
CA ASN A 157 -16.66 -28.95 11.12
C ASN A 157 -16.87 -29.92 12.31
N GLY A 158 -17.14 -31.22 12.04
CA GLY A 158 -17.27 -32.24 13.08
C GLY A 158 -15.95 -32.63 13.76
N TRP A 159 -14.79 -32.23 13.21
CA TRP A 159 -13.47 -32.59 13.72
C TRP A 159 -12.78 -31.46 14.47
N GLY A 160 -13.24 -30.22 14.27
CA GLY A 160 -12.72 -29.03 14.93
C GLY A 160 -13.38 -27.74 14.46
N ILE A 161 -12.98 -26.64 15.05
CA ILE A 161 -13.45 -25.28 14.71
C ILE A 161 -12.27 -24.40 14.41
N VAL A 162 -12.52 -23.35 13.62
CA VAL A 162 -11.56 -22.29 13.31
C VAL A 162 -12.12 -20.96 13.80
N THR A 163 -11.30 -20.19 14.48
CA THR A 163 -11.65 -18.86 14.97
C THR A 163 -10.60 -17.84 14.54
N ARG A 164 -10.98 -16.57 14.55
CA ARG A 164 -10.12 -15.41 14.29
C ARG A 164 -10.26 -14.44 15.45
N SER A 165 -9.19 -13.69 15.75
CA SER A 165 -9.20 -12.67 16.81
C SER A 165 -10.08 -11.48 16.49
N ASP A 166 -10.40 -11.24 15.21
CA ASP A 166 -11.23 -10.15 14.72
C ASP A 166 -12.02 -10.58 13.47
N THR A 167 -13.02 -9.80 13.05
CA THR A 167 -13.93 -10.11 11.93
C THR A 167 -13.60 -9.40 10.63
N GLY A 168 -12.73 -8.35 10.65
CA GLY A 168 -12.34 -7.56 9.48
C GLY A 168 -13.42 -6.59 8.95
N PRO A 169 -13.17 -5.86 7.87
CA PRO A 169 -11.97 -5.93 7.02
C PRO A 169 -10.70 -5.45 7.74
N TYR A 170 -9.53 -5.88 7.27
CA TYR A 170 -8.24 -5.68 7.93
C TYR A 170 -7.35 -4.75 7.12
N LEU A 171 -6.70 -3.79 7.78
CA LEU A 171 -5.69 -2.95 7.17
C LEU A 171 -4.43 -3.76 6.81
N HIS A 172 -3.70 -3.30 5.80
CA HIS A 172 -2.44 -3.91 5.35
C HIS A 172 -1.45 -4.16 6.49
N SER A 173 -1.33 -3.24 7.43
CA SER A 173 -0.39 -3.36 8.57
C SER A 173 -0.85 -4.32 9.66
N GLN A 174 -2.11 -4.79 9.66
CA GLN A 174 -2.67 -5.60 10.73
C GLN A 174 -2.17 -7.05 10.73
N THR A 175 -2.12 -7.60 11.93
CA THR A 175 -1.85 -9.01 12.19
C THR A 175 -3.03 -9.62 12.95
N ILE A 176 -3.51 -10.76 12.48
CA ILE A 176 -4.72 -11.43 12.97
C ILE A 176 -4.35 -12.82 13.45
N THR A 177 -4.65 -13.14 14.69
CA THR A 177 -4.48 -14.51 15.18
C THR A 177 -5.59 -15.41 14.64
N VAL A 178 -5.21 -16.51 13.98
CA VAL A 178 -6.10 -17.59 13.56
C VAL A 178 -5.84 -18.82 14.42
N SER A 179 -6.89 -19.48 14.89
CA SER A 179 -6.80 -20.63 15.78
C SER A 179 -7.67 -21.78 15.32
N ALA A 180 -7.08 -22.95 15.23
CA ALA A 180 -7.74 -24.21 14.90
C ALA A 180 -7.82 -25.07 16.17
N THR A 181 -9.01 -25.28 16.71
CA THR A 181 -9.26 -26.07 17.92
C THR A 181 -9.90 -27.41 17.55
N ALA A 182 -9.19 -28.48 17.77
CA ALA A 182 -9.69 -29.83 17.50
C ALA A 182 -10.75 -30.26 18.54
N HIS A 183 -11.79 -30.93 18.08
CA HIS A 183 -12.76 -31.61 18.95
C HIS A 183 -12.15 -32.83 19.62
N THR A 184 -12.81 -33.35 20.68
CA THR A 184 -12.40 -34.58 21.38
C THR A 184 -12.22 -35.72 20.38
N GLY A 185 -11.11 -36.41 20.45
CA GLY A 185 -10.74 -37.52 19.58
C GLY A 185 -10.05 -37.16 18.29
N TYR A 186 -9.86 -35.84 18.03
CA TYR A 186 -9.18 -35.34 16.85
C TYR A 186 -7.94 -34.51 17.27
N LYS A 187 -7.07 -34.25 16.31
CA LYS A 187 -5.89 -33.37 16.47
C LYS A 187 -5.78 -32.48 15.23
N PHE A 188 -5.26 -31.29 15.42
CA PHE A 188 -4.87 -30.42 14.30
C PHE A 188 -3.78 -31.11 13.48
N SER A 189 -3.88 -31.01 12.17
CA SER A 189 -2.91 -31.57 11.23
C SER A 189 -2.03 -30.47 10.61
N ASN A 190 -2.64 -29.57 9.87
CA ASN A 190 -1.95 -28.47 9.18
C ASN A 190 -2.95 -27.42 8.68
N TRP A 191 -2.40 -26.29 8.30
CA TRP A 191 -3.09 -25.29 7.47
C TRP A 191 -2.81 -25.53 5.99
N THR A 192 -3.75 -25.08 5.12
CA THR A 192 -3.58 -24.97 3.68
C THR A 192 -4.13 -23.61 3.20
N GLY A 193 -3.83 -23.24 1.93
CA GLY A 193 -4.21 -21.96 1.34
C GLY A 193 -3.04 -20.98 1.32
N ASP A 194 -3.29 -19.73 1.69
CA ASP A 194 -2.31 -18.62 1.64
C ASP A 194 -1.29 -18.67 2.80
N LEU A 195 -0.52 -19.77 2.90
CA LEU A 195 0.42 -20.03 4.00
C LEU A 195 1.51 -18.96 4.15
N GLY A 196 1.85 -18.24 3.10
CA GLY A 196 2.81 -17.13 3.15
C GLY A 196 2.40 -15.99 4.09
N ALA A 197 1.12 -15.87 4.43
CA ALA A 197 0.63 -14.91 5.40
C ALA A 197 0.94 -15.30 6.85
N LEU A 198 1.10 -16.62 7.14
CA LEU A 198 1.26 -17.14 8.49
C LEU A 198 2.69 -16.97 9.02
N THR A 199 2.81 -16.75 10.32
CA THR A 199 4.11 -16.77 11.02
C THR A 199 4.61 -18.20 11.22
N ASP A 200 3.69 -19.13 11.51
CA ASP A 200 3.97 -20.57 11.64
C ASP A 200 2.78 -21.37 11.07
N SER A 201 2.99 -22.00 9.93
CA SER A 201 1.95 -22.80 9.26
C SER A 201 1.71 -24.17 9.89
N LEU A 202 2.55 -24.59 10.83
CA LEU A 202 2.44 -25.87 11.54
C LEU A 202 1.76 -25.73 12.91
N ALA A 203 1.70 -24.52 13.46
CA ALA A 203 1.03 -24.25 14.72
C ALA A 203 -0.50 -24.19 14.55
N SER A 204 -1.24 -24.81 15.47
CA SER A 204 -2.72 -24.76 15.46
C SER A 204 -3.26 -23.36 15.78
N SER A 205 -2.48 -22.53 16.48
CA SER A 205 -2.76 -21.09 16.66
C SER A 205 -1.55 -20.32 16.16
N THR A 206 -1.77 -19.37 15.24
CA THR A 206 -0.71 -18.65 14.56
C THR A 206 -1.21 -17.28 14.10
N ASP A 207 -0.28 -16.37 13.82
CA ASP A 207 -0.59 -15.05 13.33
C ASP A 207 -0.55 -15.00 11.80
N ALA A 208 -1.59 -14.45 11.22
CA ALA A 208 -1.70 -14.09 9.82
C ALA A 208 -1.39 -12.60 9.66
N ASN A 209 -0.32 -12.27 8.95
CA ASN A 209 0.10 -10.90 8.70
C ASN A 209 -0.37 -10.45 7.32
N MET A 210 -1.24 -9.43 7.27
CA MET A 210 -1.86 -8.94 6.04
C MET A 210 -0.84 -8.32 5.08
N SER A 211 0.25 -7.73 5.59
CA SER A 211 1.28 -7.07 4.77
C SER A 211 2.13 -8.04 3.95
N ARG A 212 2.19 -9.31 4.32
CA ARG A 212 3.03 -10.29 3.62
C ARG A 212 2.56 -10.62 2.21
N LEU A 213 1.26 -10.58 1.96
CA LEU A 213 0.67 -10.93 0.65
C LEU A 213 0.00 -9.74 -0.03
N ALA A 214 -0.39 -8.70 0.71
CA ALA A 214 -1.08 -7.50 0.21
C ALA A 214 -2.29 -7.84 -0.67
N LYS A 215 -3.10 -8.82 -0.23
CA LYS A 215 -4.31 -9.31 -0.90
C LYS A 215 -5.25 -9.96 0.09
N ASP A 216 -6.44 -10.32 -0.35
CA ASP A 216 -7.35 -11.19 0.39
C ASP A 216 -6.71 -12.55 0.68
N ILE A 217 -6.88 -13.05 1.91
CA ILE A 217 -6.25 -14.27 2.43
C ILE A 217 -7.33 -15.34 2.64
N SER A 218 -7.06 -16.56 2.17
CA SER A 218 -7.88 -17.73 2.41
C SER A 218 -7.07 -18.85 3.04
N LEU A 219 -7.52 -19.34 4.20
CA LEU A 219 -6.88 -20.40 4.98
C LEU A 219 -7.86 -21.52 5.29
N GLN A 220 -7.39 -22.77 5.26
CA GLN A 220 -8.14 -23.91 5.71
C GLN A 220 -7.34 -24.71 6.73
N ALA A 221 -7.95 -25.01 7.90
CA ALA A 221 -7.42 -25.89 8.91
C ALA A 221 -7.86 -27.34 8.67
N HIS A 222 -6.92 -28.25 8.69
CA HIS A 222 -7.17 -29.69 8.57
C HIS A 222 -6.96 -30.38 9.92
N PHE A 223 -7.82 -31.35 10.20
CA PHE A 223 -7.78 -32.16 11.40
C PHE A 223 -7.66 -33.64 11.01
N ALA A 224 -7.10 -34.44 11.91
CA ALA A 224 -7.01 -35.88 11.75
C ALA A 224 -7.54 -36.60 13.02
N PRO A 225 -8.14 -37.77 12.89
CA PRO A 225 -8.48 -38.58 14.05
C PRO A 225 -7.25 -38.91 14.87
N LYS A 226 -7.38 -38.91 16.20
CA LYS A 226 -6.35 -39.48 17.08
C LYS A 226 -6.33 -41.00 16.91
N THR A 227 -5.15 -41.59 17.09
CA THR A 227 -4.96 -43.04 17.14
C THR A 227 -4.73 -43.48 18.58
N TYR A 228 -5.22 -44.64 18.91
CA TYR A 228 -5.11 -45.25 20.24
C TYR A 228 -4.56 -46.67 20.11
N VAL A 229 -3.76 -47.11 21.07
CA VAL A 229 -3.35 -48.51 21.20
C VAL A 229 -4.46 -49.28 21.94
N VAL A 230 -4.83 -50.42 21.42
CA VAL A 230 -5.75 -51.35 22.10
C VAL A 230 -4.95 -52.54 22.58
N GLU A 231 -4.89 -52.69 23.88
CA GLU A 231 -4.28 -53.84 24.51
C GLU A 231 -5.38 -54.83 24.93
N THR A 232 -5.17 -56.09 24.63
CA THR A 232 -6.12 -57.17 24.98
C THR A 232 -5.36 -58.29 25.72
N ASN A 233 -6.00 -58.80 26.75
CA ASN A 233 -5.54 -59.95 27.50
C ASN A 233 -6.63 -61.03 27.54
N SER A 234 -6.28 -62.28 27.39
CA SER A 234 -7.18 -63.39 27.60
C SER A 234 -6.88 -64.09 28.94
N THR A 235 -7.94 -64.58 29.56
CA THR A 235 -7.80 -65.55 30.66
C THR A 235 -7.33 -66.92 30.12
N THR A 236 -6.99 -67.85 30.97
CA THR A 236 -6.62 -69.20 30.59
C THR A 236 -7.74 -69.87 29.79
N GLY A 237 -7.46 -70.51 28.64
CA GLY A 237 -8.40 -71.31 27.88
C GLY A 237 -8.89 -70.65 26.58
N GLY A 238 -8.18 -69.64 26.08
CA GLY A 238 -8.48 -69.03 24.77
C GLY A 238 -7.50 -67.99 24.33
N SER A 239 -7.66 -67.51 23.10
CA SER A 239 -6.84 -66.46 22.51
C SER A 239 -7.71 -65.36 21.97
N ILE A 240 -7.14 -64.13 21.88
CA ILE A 240 -7.79 -62.98 21.26
C ILE A 240 -7.03 -62.62 20.00
N THR A 241 -7.74 -62.38 18.93
CA THR A 241 -7.19 -61.84 17.69
C THR A 241 -7.70 -60.44 17.46
N ILE A 242 -6.76 -59.47 17.33
CA ILE A 242 -7.03 -58.12 16.84
C ILE A 242 -6.43 -58.07 15.45
N PRO A 243 -7.23 -57.74 14.41
CA PRO A 243 -6.67 -57.51 13.08
C PRO A 243 -5.72 -56.33 13.11
N PRO A 244 -4.63 -56.31 12.33
CA PRO A 244 -3.83 -55.06 12.16
C PRO A 244 -4.73 -53.94 11.61
N PRO A 245 -4.48 -52.68 12.01
CA PRO A 245 -3.29 -52.17 12.70
C PRO A 245 -3.40 -52.30 14.24
N GLU A 246 -2.24 -52.35 14.92
CA GLU A 246 -2.16 -52.33 16.39
C GLU A 246 -2.72 -51.04 17.02
N THR A 247 -2.97 -50.00 16.18
CA THR A 247 -3.56 -48.76 16.59
C THR A 247 -4.91 -48.55 15.91
N VAL A 248 -5.89 -48.12 16.68
CA VAL A 248 -7.24 -47.82 16.20
C VAL A 248 -7.48 -46.32 16.14
N GLN A 249 -8.24 -45.89 15.14
CA GLN A 249 -8.61 -44.45 14.98
C GLN A 249 -9.88 -44.15 15.78
N HIS A 250 -10.00 -42.89 16.23
CA HIS A 250 -11.20 -42.38 16.90
C HIS A 250 -12.45 -42.62 16.06
N LYS A 251 -13.53 -43.16 16.70
CA LYS A 251 -14.84 -43.46 16.06
C LYS A 251 -14.81 -44.45 14.89
N VAL A 252 -13.75 -45.19 14.72
CA VAL A 252 -13.71 -46.29 13.77
C VAL A 252 -13.97 -47.60 14.50
N THR A 253 -14.90 -48.42 14.00
CA THR A 253 -15.19 -49.74 14.57
C THR A 253 -14.17 -50.73 14.05
N TYR A 254 -13.57 -51.49 14.96
CA TYR A 254 -12.60 -52.55 14.64
C TYR A 254 -13.13 -53.87 15.20
N PRO A 255 -13.16 -54.98 14.42
CA PRO A 255 -13.57 -56.27 14.88
C PRO A 255 -12.49 -56.87 15.80
N ILE A 256 -12.89 -57.45 16.92
CA ILE A 256 -12.08 -58.27 17.79
C ILE A 256 -12.69 -59.66 17.85
N LYS A 257 -11.85 -60.71 17.95
CA LYS A 257 -12.31 -62.09 17.97
C LYS A 257 -11.67 -62.82 19.10
N ALA A 258 -12.50 -63.47 19.93
CA ALA A 258 -12.07 -64.47 20.91
C ALA A 258 -12.18 -65.84 20.28
N THR A 259 -11.18 -66.72 20.51
CA THR A 259 -11.17 -68.10 20.06
C THR A 259 -10.93 -68.99 21.24
N PRO A 260 -11.94 -69.69 21.78
CA PRO A 260 -11.79 -70.64 22.88
C PRO A 260 -10.96 -71.84 22.46
N GLU A 261 -10.15 -72.37 23.41
CA GLU A 261 -9.47 -73.64 23.27
C GLU A 261 -10.44 -74.83 23.47
N PRO A 262 -10.06 -76.08 23.05
CA PRO A 262 -10.88 -77.24 23.24
C PRO A 262 -11.24 -77.42 24.72
N GLY A 263 -12.54 -77.59 25.03
CA GLY A 263 -13.06 -77.71 26.37
C GLY A 263 -13.41 -76.41 27.10
N TYR A 264 -13.22 -75.24 26.45
CA TYR A 264 -13.58 -73.95 26.98
C TYR A 264 -14.70 -73.31 26.13
N THR A 265 -15.44 -72.42 26.77
CA THR A 265 -16.47 -71.60 26.11
C THR A 265 -16.18 -70.10 26.34
N PHE A 266 -16.41 -69.27 25.34
CA PHE A 266 -16.30 -67.83 25.52
C PHE A 266 -17.46 -67.32 26.40
N ASN A 267 -17.12 -66.56 27.46
CA ASN A 267 -18.11 -66.10 28.45
C ASN A 267 -18.40 -64.60 28.36
N GLY A 268 -17.73 -63.89 27.47
CA GLY A 268 -17.96 -62.44 27.26
C GLY A 268 -16.69 -61.63 27.29
N TRP A 269 -16.89 -60.34 26.95
CA TRP A 269 -15.83 -59.31 26.99
C TRP A 269 -15.94 -58.52 28.29
N GLU A 270 -14.80 -58.20 28.91
CA GLU A 270 -14.74 -57.25 30.00
C GLU A 270 -13.82 -56.09 29.61
N THR A 271 -14.21 -54.87 30.00
CA THR A 271 -13.36 -53.69 29.81
C THR A 271 -12.90 -53.16 31.17
N ASN A 272 -11.66 -52.66 31.25
CA ASN A 272 -11.25 -52.00 32.48
C ASN A 272 -12.03 -50.65 32.59
N SER A 273 -12.28 -50.22 33.84
CA SER A 273 -13.11 -49.05 34.15
C SER A 273 -12.59 -47.69 33.62
N SER A 274 -11.38 -47.66 33.06
CA SER A 274 -10.77 -46.45 32.44
C SER A 274 -10.93 -46.42 30.93
N SER A 275 -11.50 -47.46 30.32
CA SER A 275 -11.57 -47.58 28.85
C SER A 275 -12.85 -46.93 28.29
N GLN A 276 -12.69 -46.04 27.33
CA GLN A 276 -13.78 -45.51 26.50
C GLN A 276 -14.06 -46.42 25.29
N VAL A 277 -13.89 -47.72 25.45
CA VAL A 277 -14.20 -48.74 24.42
C VAL A 277 -15.64 -49.17 24.58
N ILE A 278 -16.43 -49.00 23.52
CA ILE A 278 -17.79 -49.57 23.44
C ILE A 278 -17.66 -50.88 22.66
N ILE A 279 -17.97 -51.99 23.30
CA ILE A 279 -18.10 -53.27 22.62
C ILE A 279 -19.53 -53.35 22.09
N LEU A 280 -19.67 -53.52 20.77
CA LEU A 280 -20.93 -53.79 20.11
C LEU A 280 -21.02 -55.28 19.90
N ASP A 281 -22.08 -55.93 20.42
CA ASP A 281 -22.38 -57.34 20.25
C ASP A 281 -22.64 -57.73 18.80
#